data_24f0bd5fce5f20dc19a3ac24251b9435
#
_entry.id   24f0bd5fce5f20dc19a3ac24251b9435
#
_cell.length_a   1.000
_cell.length_b   1.000
_cell.length_c   1.000
_cell.angle_alpha   90.00
_cell.angle_beta   90.00
_cell.angle_gamma   90.00
#
_symmetry.space_group_name_H-M   'P 1'
#
loop_
_entity.id
_entity.type
_entity.pdbx_description
1 polymer ?
#
loop_
_entity_poly.entity_id
_entity_poly.type
_entity_poly.pdbx_seq_one_letter_code
_entity_poly.pdbx_strand_id
1 'polypeptide(L)'
;MGRWWRYKWITFHPSLTKGVSHDGRLRGTLQFCGASRTGRWAGRLFQPQNLPRPSLKQEQIDEGIEALKAGCADLLFDNIMELTSSALRGCIIAPTGKKLVVSDLSNIEGRMLAWLAGEEWKLNAFREYDAGTGPDLYKLAYAKAFDIAPDDVDKHMRQIGKVMELGLGYGGGVSAFITFALVYGLDLDELANAALPNIPRDVIREAKSWYDESVKRKSTFGLSERVFIACDSLKRLWRRAHPATCDFWYELERTVRTAIATPQKTLYCGYLKIHRDGAWLRIQLPSGRAVCYPSPVIEKGNITYMGVNSYSRKWQRLKTYGGKLVENVTQAAARDVLAGNMPLIEDAGYSIVLTVHDEVITESPDTEDFNDKALSALLSTNPEWAPDIPLNAGGFEAYHYRKD
;
A
#
# COMPACT_ATOMS: atom_id res chain seq x y z
N MET A 1 9.79 18.17 -12.31
CA MET A 1 9.54 16.72 -12.54
C MET A 1 10.23 16.14 -13.77
N GLY A 2 10.52 16.89 -14.84
CA GLY A 2 11.03 16.36 -16.11
C GLY A 2 12.47 15.79 -16.14
N ARG A 3 13.39 16.19 -15.25
CA ARG A 3 14.80 15.74 -15.30
C ARG A 3 15.04 14.33 -14.74
N TRP A 4 14.24 13.88 -13.77
CA TRP A 4 14.43 12.58 -13.14
C TRP A 4 14.00 11.40 -14.03
N TRP A 5 12.96 11.60 -14.86
CA TRP A 5 12.43 10.60 -15.78
C TRP A 5 13.34 10.36 -16.98
N ARG A 6 13.97 11.40 -17.53
CA ARG A 6 14.96 11.25 -18.62
C ARG A 6 16.14 10.36 -18.22
N TYR A 7 16.62 10.46 -16.97
CA TYR A 7 17.72 9.62 -16.48
C TYR A 7 17.33 8.15 -16.32
N LYS A 8 16.13 7.87 -15.87
CA LYS A 8 15.65 6.49 -15.72
C LYS A 8 15.42 5.80 -17.07
N TRP A 9 14.96 6.52 -18.06
CA TRP A 9 14.72 5.96 -19.41
C TRP A 9 16.01 5.58 -20.14
N ILE A 10 17.04 6.40 -20.08
CA ILE A 10 18.34 6.14 -20.70
C ILE A 10 19.05 4.95 -20.05
N THR A 11 18.82 4.71 -18.75
CA THR A 11 19.40 3.56 -18.02
C THR A 11 18.56 2.28 -18.12
N PHE A 12 17.28 2.38 -18.52
CA PHE A 12 16.35 1.25 -18.54
C PHE A 12 16.54 0.34 -19.77
N HIS A 13 16.65 0.92 -20.94
CA HIS A 13 16.76 0.19 -22.20
C HIS A 13 18.03 -0.69 -22.30
N PRO A 14 19.24 -0.20 -22.00
CA PRO A 14 20.44 -1.05 -22.03
C PRO A 14 20.43 -2.17 -20.98
N SER A 15 19.79 -1.96 -19.83
CA SER A 15 19.72 -2.98 -18.78
C SER A 15 18.75 -4.11 -19.15
N LEU A 16 17.64 -3.81 -19.79
CA LEU A 16 16.69 -4.81 -20.29
C LEU A 16 17.33 -5.65 -21.38
N THR A 17 17.89 -5.03 -22.41
CA THR A 17 18.50 -5.74 -23.56
C THR A 17 19.69 -6.60 -23.15
N LYS A 18 20.49 -6.16 -22.16
CA LYS A 18 21.63 -6.93 -21.63
C LYS A 18 21.23 -8.05 -20.67
N GLY A 19 20.05 -7.91 -20.02
CA GLY A 19 19.54 -8.86 -19.03
C GLY A 19 18.66 -9.96 -19.61
N VAL A 20 18.21 -9.82 -20.87
CA VAL A 20 17.36 -10.81 -21.54
C VAL A 20 18.13 -12.08 -21.82
N SER A 21 17.58 -13.23 -21.45
CA SER A 21 18.07 -14.55 -21.80
C SER A 21 17.87 -14.82 -23.31
N HIS A 22 18.56 -15.81 -23.86
CA HIS A 22 18.51 -16.11 -25.28
C HIS A 22 17.11 -16.51 -25.78
N ASP A 23 16.23 -16.94 -24.89
CA ASP A 23 14.82 -17.26 -25.13
C ASP A 23 13.88 -16.05 -25.07
N GLY A 24 14.41 -14.82 -24.99
CA GLY A 24 13.64 -13.60 -24.92
C GLY A 24 13.10 -13.24 -23.54
N ARG A 25 13.38 -14.03 -22.50
CA ARG A 25 12.87 -13.80 -21.13
C ARG A 25 13.84 -13.02 -20.26
N LEU A 26 13.29 -12.10 -19.48
CA LEU A 26 14.03 -11.38 -18.45
C LEU A 26 13.85 -12.09 -17.10
N ARG A 27 14.92 -12.66 -16.56
CA ARG A 27 14.93 -13.40 -15.28
C ARG A 27 15.66 -12.64 -14.18
N GLY A 28 15.44 -13.04 -12.92
CA GLY A 28 16.11 -12.41 -11.76
C GLY A 28 15.65 -10.98 -11.48
N THR A 29 14.43 -10.63 -11.89
CA THR A 29 13.86 -9.29 -11.71
C THR A 29 13.39 -9.03 -10.29
N LEU A 30 13.11 -10.07 -9.52
CA LEU A 30 12.61 -9.99 -8.15
C LEU A 30 13.52 -10.75 -7.18
N GLN A 31 13.74 -10.16 -6.03
CA GLN A 31 14.34 -10.84 -4.88
C GLN A 31 13.25 -11.24 -3.88
N PHE A 32 13.14 -12.52 -3.61
CA PHE A 32 12.32 -13.06 -2.53
C PHE A 32 12.76 -12.49 -1.17
N CYS A 33 11.83 -12.05 -0.34
CA CYS A 33 12.10 -11.40 0.94
C CYS A 33 13.10 -10.22 0.84
N GLY A 34 13.17 -9.53 -0.30
CA GLY A 34 14.14 -8.48 -0.56
C GLY A 34 13.92 -7.18 0.23
N ALA A 35 12.70 -6.93 0.70
CA ALA A 35 12.39 -5.83 1.59
C ALA A 35 12.69 -6.23 3.04
N SER A 36 13.78 -5.67 3.59
CA SER A 36 14.42 -6.10 4.85
C SER A 36 13.50 -6.14 6.08
N ARG A 37 12.40 -5.39 6.12
CA ARG A 37 11.46 -5.38 7.24
C ARG A 37 10.27 -6.29 6.99
N THR A 38 9.56 -6.05 5.90
CA THR A 38 8.27 -6.69 5.62
C THR A 38 8.42 -8.05 4.94
N GLY A 39 9.56 -8.33 4.33
CA GLY A 39 9.78 -9.53 3.53
C GLY A 39 9.04 -9.51 2.19
N ARG A 40 8.51 -8.36 1.75
CA ARG A 40 7.97 -8.19 0.40
C ARG A 40 9.05 -8.44 -0.65
N TRP A 41 8.65 -8.83 -1.85
CA TRP A 41 9.57 -8.92 -2.98
C TRP A 41 10.17 -7.56 -3.29
N ALA A 42 11.45 -7.51 -3.61
CA ALA A 42 12.12 -6.29 -4.03
C ALA A 42 12.56 -6.42 -5.49
N GLY A 43 12.21 -5.44 -6.31
CA GLY A 43 12.67 -5.35 -7.68
C GLY A 43 14.19 -5.19 -7.76
N ARG A 44 14.80 -5.83 -8.75
CA ARG A 44 16.25 -5.75 -9.02
C ARG A 44 16.49 -5.04 -10.35
N LEU A 45 16.80 -5.74 -11.38
CA LEU A 45 17.12 -5.19 -12.68
C LEU A 45 15.97 -4.38 -13.28
N PHE A 46 14.78 -4.92 -13.21
CA PHE A 46 13.51 -4.34 -13.61
C PHE A 46 12.60 -4.28 -12.39
N GLN A 47 11.91 -3.16 -12.19
CA GLN A 47 11.06 -2.95 -11.00
C GLN A 47 9.61 -2.65 -11.42
N PRO A 48 8.82 -3.65 -11.77
CA PRO A 48 7.44 -3.45 -12.23
C PRO A 48 6.55 -2.76 -11.18
N GLN A 49 6.87 -2.92 -9.88
CA GLN A 49 6.18 -2.24 -8.78
C GLN A 49 6.29 -0.72 -8.86
N ASN A 50 7.35 -0.19 -9.49
CA ASN A 50 7.62 1.23 -9.60
C ASN A 50 7.28 1.82 -10.97
N LEU A 51 6.66 1.04 -11.85
CA LEU A 51 6.17 1.56 -13.11
C LEU A 51 5.04 2.57 -12.86
N PRO A 52 4.98 3.66 -13.64
CA PRO A 52 3.91 4.64 -13.49
C PRO A 52 2.54 4.00 -13.71
N ARG A 53 1.54 4.56 -13.04
CA ARG A 53 0.17 4.22 -13.38
C ARG A 53 -0.18 4.86 -14.71
N PRO A 54 -0.90 4.17 -15.60
CA PRO A 54 -1.40 4.78 -16.82
C PRO A 54 -2.28 5.99 -16.51
N SER A 55 -2.12 7.06 -17.26
CA SER A 55 -3.01 8.24 -17.24
C SER A 55 -3.99 8.20 -18.41
N LEU A 56 -3.68 7.44 -19.44
CA LEU A 56 -4.52 7.24 -20.63
C LEU A 56 -5.44 6.02 -20.43
N LYS A 57 -6.59 6.03 -21.12
CA LYS A 57 -7.47 4.87 -21.17
C LYS A 57 -6.83 3.73 -21.97
N GLN A 58 -7.20 2.47 -21.69
CA GLN A 58 -6.60 1.30 -22.33
C GLN A 58 -6.71 1.34 -23.86
N GLU A 59 -7.85 1.76 -24.40
CA GLU A 59 -8.07 1.92 -25.84
C GLU A 59 -7.05 2.87 -26.48
N GLN A 60 -6.76 4.00 -25.83
CA GLN A 60 -5.76 4.96 -26.29
C GLN A 60 -4.33 4.41 -26.17
N ILE A 61 -4.07 3.58 -25.16
CA ILE A 61 -2.77 2.92 -24.99
C ILE A 61 -2.55 1.90 -26.12
N ASP A 62 -3.56 1.11 -26.44
CA ASP A 62 -3.48 0.08 -27.49
C ASP A 62 -3.27 0.73 -28.86
N GLU A 63 -4.05 1.77 -29.20
CA GLU A 63 -3.85 2.58 -30.41
C GLU A 63 -2.45 3.22 -30.45
N GLY A 64 -2.02 3.76 -29.31
CA GLY A 64 -0.71 4.39 -29.18
C GLY A 64 0.46 3.42 -29.34
N ILE A 65 0.32 2.16 -28.88
CA ILE A 65 1.32 1.12 -29.08
C ILE A 65 1.49 0.82 -30.57
N GLU A 66 0.39 0.69 -31.31
CA GLU A 66 0.46 0.46 -32.76
C GLU A 66 1.04 1.66 -33.49
N ALA A 67 0.69 2.89 -33.09
CA ALA A 67 1.27 4.11 -33.66
C ALA A 67 2.78 4.22 -33.36
N LEU A 68 3.24 3.82 -32.16
CA LEU A 68 4.67 3.75 -31.81
C LEU A 68 5.42 2.74 -32.67
N LYS A 69 4.83 1.56 -32.92
CA LYS A 69 5.39 0.53 -33.79
C LYS A 69 5.49 1.01 -35.24
N ALA A 70 4.48 1.72 -35.72
CA ALA A 70 4.43 2.29 -37.05
C ALA A 70 5.33 3.54 -37.22
N GLY A 71 5.84 4.12 -36.13
CA GLY A 71 6.68 5.32 -36.16
C GLY A 71 5.91 6.62 -36.45
N CYS A 72 4.60 6.66 -36.20
CA CYS A 72 3.72 7.82 -36.46
C CYS A 72 2.98 8.30 -35.20
N ALA A 73 3.44 7.94 -34.02
CA ALA A 73 2.76 8.30 -32.77
C ALA A 73 2.71 9.81 -32.53
N ASP A 74 3.68 10.57 -33.01
CA ASP A 74 3.73 12.02 -32.94
C ASP A 74 2.68 12.73 -33.80
N LEU A 75 2.07 12.01 -34.74
CA LEU A 75 0.94 12.51 -35.54
C LEU A 75 -0.42 12.33 -34.83
N LEU A 76 -0.52 11.40 -33.87
CA LEU A 76 -1.75 11.01 -33.22
C LEU A 76 -1.84 11.47 -31.76
N PHE A 77 -0.70 11.70 -31.10
CA PHE A 77 -0.64 12.03 -29.68
C PHE A 77 0.22 13.28 -29.45
N ASP A 78 -0.35 14.29 -28.79
CA ASP A 78 0.37 15.53 -28.45
C ASP A 78 1.48 15.28 -27.42
N ASN A 79 1.30 14.30 -26.53
CA ASN A 79 2.25 13.97 -25.46
C ASN A 79 2.78 12.55 -25.56
N ILE A 80 3.79 12.35 -26.37
CA ILE A 80 4.47 11.04 -26.57
C ILE A 80 5.06 10.49 -25.27
N MET A 81 5.49 11.36 -24.36
CA MET A 81 6.04 10.90 -23.08
C MET A 81 4.96 10.33 -22.17
N GLU A 82 3.77 10.89 -22.20
CA GLU A 82 2.61 10.40 -21.47
C GLU A 82 2.14 9.05 -22.05
N LEU A 83 2.03 8.96 -23.36
CA LEU A 83 1.74 7.71 -24.07
C LEU A 83 2.75 6.63 -23.72
N THR A 84 4.04 6.90 -23.87
CA THR A 84 5.11 5.94 -23.58
C THR A 84 5.10 5.50 -22.12
N SER A 85 4.88 6.45 -21.19
CA SER A 85 4.78 6.17 -19.77
C SER A 85 3.59 5.26 -19.44
N SER A 86 2.46 5.49 -20.09
CA SER A 86 1.24 4.68 -19.92
C SER A 86 1.38 3.28 -20.53
N ALA A 87 2.10 3.16 -21.64
CA ALA A 87 2.30 1.90 -22.38
C ALA A 87 3.39 0.97 -21.78
N LEU A 88 4.20 1.45 -20.82
CA LEU A 88 5.35 0.68 -20.30
C LEU A 88 4.99 -0.69 -19.72
N ARG A 89 3.82 -0.85 -19.12
CA ARG A 89 3.37 -2.13 -18.57
C ARG A 89 3.09 -3.15 -19.67
N GLY A 90 2.61 -2.70 -20.81
CA GLY A 90 2.36 -3.52 -22.00
C GLY A 90 3.60 -4.18 -22.61
N CYS A 91 4.82 -3.83 -22.14
CA CYS A 91 6.05 -4.54 -22.51
C CYS A 91 6.16 -5.94 -21.88
N ILE A 92 5.34 -6.26 -20.88
CA ILE A 92 5.24 -7.60 -20.30
C ILE A 92 4.14 -8.31 -21.09
N ILE A 93 4.54 -9.33 -21.88
CA ILE A 93 3.65 -10.00 -22.83
C ILE A 93 3.59 -11.50 -22.57
N ALA A 94 2.44 -12.08 -22.85
CA ALA A 94 2.29 -13.54 -22.87
C ALA A 94 3.00 -14.12 -24.11
N PRO A 95 3.65 -15.30 -24.03
CA PRO A 95 4.17 -15.99 -25.19
C PRO A 95 3.02 -16.55 -26.06
N THR A 96 3.34 -16.90 -27.30
CA THR A 96 2.38 -17.47 -28.24
C THR A 96 1.68 -18.71 -27.66
N GLY A 97 0.37 -18.77 -27.77
CA GLY A 97 -0.49 -19.85 -27.25
C GLY A 97 -0.76 -19.76 -25.73
N LYS A 98 -0.35 -18.65 -25.10
CA LYS A 98 -0.65 -18.36 -23.71
C LYS A 98 -1.27 -16.97 -23.55
N LYS A 99 -1.90 -16.75 -22.41
CA LYS A 99 -2.36 -15.44 -21.93
C LYS A 99 -1.79 -15.15 -20.54
N LEU A 100 -1.78 -13.90 -20.17
CA LEU A 100 -1.59 -13.46 -18.79
C LEU A 100 -2.94 -13.54 -18.08
N VAL A 101 -2.97 -14.27 -16.98
CA VAL A 101 -4.08 -14.20 -16.02
C VAL A 101 -3.52 -13.53 -14.77
N VAL A 102 -4.14 -12.42 -14.40
CA VAL A 102 -3.65 -11.52 -13.34
C VAL A 102 -4.71 -11.43 -12.26
N SER A 103 -4.29 -11.42 -11.00
CA SER A 103 -5.18 -11.18 -9.87
C SER A 103 -4.48 -10.41 -8.76
N ASP A 104 -5.22 -9.46 -8.14
CA ASP A 104 -4.75 -8.54 -7.09
C ASP A 104 -5.63 -8.71 -5.84
N LEU A 105 -5.03 -8.86 -4.67
CA LEU A 105 -5.74 -8.89 -3.40
C LEU A 105 -6.33 -7.51 -3.07
N SER A 106 -7.64 -7.42 -3.06
CA SER A 106 -8.38 -6.16 -2.87
C SER A 106 -8.14 -5.58 -1.47
N ASN A 107 -7.45 -4.42 -1.40
CA ASN A 107 -7.19 -3.67 -0.17
C ASN A 107 -6.63 -4.55 0.98
N ILE A 108 -5.72 -5.46 0.69
CA ILE A 108 -5.22 -6.45 1.66
C ILE A 108 -4.57 -5.79 2.88
N GLU A 109 -3.86 -4.67 2.72
CA GLU A 109 -3.27 -3.96 3.87
C GLU A 109 -4.36 -3.40 4.80
N GLY A 110 -5.44 -2.83 4.26
CA GLY A 110 -6.55 -2.32 5.05
C GLY A 110 -7.31 -3.43 5.80
N ARG A 111 -7.52 -4.58 5.14
CA ARG A 111 -8.14 -5.77 5.73
C ARG A 111 -7.27 -6.35 6.84
N MET A 112 -5.99 -6.52 6.57
CA MET A 112 -5.02 -7.04 7.53
C MET A 112 -4.85 -6.11 8.74
N LEU A 113 -4.81 -4.79 8.52
CA LEU A 113 -4.77 -3.82 9.62
C LEU A 113 -5.99 -3.90 10.50
N ALA A 114 -7.19 -3.94 9.90
CA ALA A 114 -8.45 -4.06 10.65
C ALA A 114 -8.49 -5.38 11.45
N TRP A 115 -8.05 -6.48 10.85
CA TRP A 115 -8.03 -7.80 11.49
C TRP A 115 -7.03 -7.85 12.66
N LEU A 116 -5.80 -7.37 12.47
CA LEU A 116 -4.78 -7.35 13.52
C LEU A 116 -5.15 -6.43 14.69
N ALA A 117 -5.85 -5.34 14.41
CA ALA A 117 -6.29 -4.37 15.40
C ALA A 117 -7.62 -4.74 16.08
N GLY A 118 -8.40 -5.66 15.51
CA GLY A 118 -9.78 -5.95 15.96
C GLY A 118 -10.76 -4.80 15.68
N GLU A 119 -10.60 -4.10 14.54
CA GLU A 119 -11.50 -3.01 14.13
C GLU A 119 -12.78 -3.59 13.49
N GLU A 120 -13.68 -4.15 14.31
CA GLU A 120 -14.82 -4.97 13.90
C GLU A 120 -15.75 -4.30 12.88
N TRP A 121 -16.07 -3.01 13.08
CA TRP A 121 -16.93 -2.31 12.14
C TRP A 121 -16.35 -2.33 10.72
N LYS A 122 -15.03 -2.24 10.61
CA LYS A 122 -14.34 -2.22 9.32
C LYS A 122 -14.25 -3.60 8.70
N LEU A 123 -14.09 -4.65 9.51
CA LEU A 123 -14.16 -6.04 9.05
C LEU A 123 -15.56 -6.36 8.51
N ASN A 124 -16.61 -5.92 9.21
CA ASN A 124 -17.97 -6.07 8.74
C ASN A 124 -18.23 -5.29 7.44
N ALA A 125 -17.72 -4.06 7.34
CA ALA A 125 -17.81 -3.26 6.13
C ALA A 125 -17.13 -3.95 4.92
N PHE A 126 -15.99 -4.63 5.12
CA PHE A 126 -15.36 -5.42 4.07
C PHE A 126 -16.24 -6.60 3.65
N ARG A 127 -16.84 -7.34 4.60
CA ARG A 127 -17.75 -8.47 4.31
C ARG A 127 -18.98 -8.02 3.53
N GLU A 128 -19.60 -6.91 3.94
CA GLU A 128 -20.76 -6.34 3.25
C GLU A 128 -20.41 -5.84 1.84
N TYR A 129 -19.27 -5.18 1.69
CA TYR A 129 -18.78 -4.72 0.39
C TYR A 129 -18.50 -5.90 -0.56
N ASP A 130 -17.84 -6.95 -0.08
CA ASP A 130 -17.55 -8.16 -0.86
C ASP A 130 -18.82 -8.92 -1.27
N ALA A 131 -19.85 -8.88 -0.43
CA ALA A 131 -21.17 -9.43 -0.73
C ALA A 131 -22.00 -8.54 -1.68
N GLY A 132 -21.53 -7.36 -2.06
CA GLY A 132 -22.24 -6.39 -2.88
C GLY A 132 -23.43 -5.72 -2.18
N THR A 133 -23.52 -5.82 -0.86
CA THR A 133 -24.60 -5.24 -0.03
C THR A 133 -24.20 -3.99 0.71
N GLY A 134 -22.89 -3.72 0.84
CA GLY A 134 -22.34 -2.58 1.55
C GLY A 134 -21.87 -1.44 0.65
N PRO A 135 -21.74 -0.23 1.21
CA PRO A 135 -21.25 0.93 0.49
C PRO A 135 -19.74 0.84 0.22
N ASP A 136 -19.26 1.70 -0.68
CA ASP A 136 -17.82 1.90 -0.94
C ASP A 136 -17.10 2.28 0.37
N LEU A 137 -15.98 1.62 0.65
CA LEU A 137 -15.25 1.76 1.90
C LEU A 137 -14.71 3.17 2.15
N TYR A 138 -14.39 3.94 1.10
CA TYR A 138 -13.95 5.32 1.26
C TYR A 138 -15.14 6.25 1.57
N LYS A 139 -16.31 5.95 1.03
CA LYS A 139 -17.56 6.61 1.43
C LYS A 139 -17.86 6.33 2.91
N LEU A 140 -17.76 5.07 3.31
CA LEU A 140 -18.02 4.66 4.68
C LEU A 140 -17.03 5.28 5.67
N ALA A 141 -15.76 5.38 5.32
CA ALA A 141 -14.75 6.03 6.16
C ALA A 141 -15.03 7.51 6.39
N TYR A 142 -15.46 8.22 5.35
CA TYR A 142 -15.91 9.61 5.50
C TYR A 142 -17.18 9.70 6.34
N ALA A 143 -18.20 8.92 6.00
CA ALA A 143 -19.48 8.90 6.68
C ALA A 143 -19.32 8.67 8.19
N LYS A 144 -18.52 7.66 8.57
CA LYS A 144 -18.25 7.34 9.97
C LYS A 144 -17.46 8.44 10.69
N ALA A 145 -16.52 9.10 10.01
CA ALA A 145 -15.75 10.19 10.59
C ALA A 145 -16.60 11.44 10.86
N PHE A 146 -17.60 11.70 10.02
CA PHE A 146 -18.47 12.87 10.10
C PHE A 146 -19.86 12.57 10.69
N ASP A 147 -20.14 11.33 11.06
CA ASP A 147 -21.43 10.86 11.59
C ASP A 147 -22.61 11.19 10.67
N ILE A 148 -22.46 10.84 9.38
CA ILE A 148 -23.51 11.00 8.35
C ILE A 148 -23.80 9.66 7.68
N ALA A 149 -24.90 9.57 6.93
CA ALA A 149 -25.22 8.36 6.16
C ALA A 149 -24.27 8.20 4.97
N PRO A 150 -23.84 6.96 4.62
CA PRO A 150 -22.96 6.73 3.46
C PRO A 150 -23.55 7.19 2.12
N ASP A 151 -24.87 7.21 2.00
CA ASP A 151 -25.59 7.66 0.81
C ASP A 151 -25.48 9.18 0.60
N ASP A 152 -25.28 9.94 1.67
CA ASP A 152 -25.09 11.40 1.63
C ASP A 152 -23.66 11.78 1.21
N VAL A 153 -22.75 10.81 1.06
CA VAL A 153 -21.35 11.04 0.69
C VAL A 153 -21.21 11.18 -0.81
N ASP A 154 -20.94 12.40 -1.26
CA ASP A 154 -20.69 12.70 -2.67
C ASP A 154 -19.28 12.26 -3.13
N LYS A 155 -18.97 12.53 -4.41
CA LYS A 155 -17.69 12.15 -5.02
C LYS A 155 -16.49 12.87 -4.37
N HIS A 156 -16.64 14.13 -3.97
CA HIS A 156 -15.58 14.91 -3.34
C HIS A 156 -15.31 14.42 -1.91
N MET A 157 -16.37 14.20 -1.12
CA MET A 157 -16.29 13.62 0.22
C MET A 157 -15.66 12.23 0.21
N ARG A 158 -16.03 11.39 -0.78
CA ARG A 158 -15.40 10.08 -0.99
C ARG A 158 -13.89 10.20 -1.24
N GLN A 159 -13.46 11.20 -2.00
CA GLN A 159 -12.03 11.42 -2.27
C GLN A 159 -11.28 11.84 -0.99
N ILE A 160 -11.90 12.65 -0.14
CA ILE A 160 -11.36 12.98 1.19
C ILE A 160 -11.25 11.71 2.04
N GLY A 161 -12.29 10.88 2.09
CA GLY A 161 -12.29 9.59 2.81
C GLY A 161 -11.16 8.67 2.31
N LYS A 162 -10.89 8.64 1.01
CA LYS A 162 -9.77 7.89 0.44
C LYS A 162 -8.42 8.37 0.96
N VAL A 163 -8.19 9.68 1.00
CA VAL A 163 -6.94 10.25 1.52
C VAL A 163 -6.80 9.99 3.03
N MET A 164 -7.91 10.08 3.78
CA MET A 164 -7.92 9.75 5.21
C MET A 164 -7.50 8.30 5.45
N GLU A 165 -8.09 7.35 4.73
CA GLU A 165 -7.77 5.92 4.88
C GLU A 165 -6.32 5.59 4.54
N LEU A 166 -5.83 6.10 3.42
CA LEU A 166 -4.48 5.78 2.95
C LEU A 166 -3.38 6.52 3.72
N GLY A 167 -3.67 7.72 4.23
CA GLY A 167 -2.69 8.57 4.90
C GLY A 167 -2.60 8.38 6.42
N LEU A 168 -3.66 7.94 7.07
CA LEU A 168 -3.76 7.99 8.53
C LEU A 168 -3.63 6.64 9.23
N GLY A 169 -3.81 5.53 8.50
CA GLY A 169 -3.86 4.16 9.05
C GLY A 169 -2.63 3.73 9.87
N TYR A 170 -1.50 4.37 9.69
CA TYR A 170 -0.24 4.05 10.36
C TYR A 170 0.29 5.19 11.24
N GLY A 171 -0.62 5.89 11.89
CA GLY A 171 -0.26 6.99 12.79
C GLY A 171 0.17 8.26 12.06
N GLY A 172 -0.17 8.38 10.78
CA GLY A 172 0.08 9.57 9.98
C GLY A 172 -0.47 10.84 10.63
N GLY A 173 0.23 11.95 10.45
CA GLY A 173 -0.17 13.29 10.89
C GLY A 173 -0.53 14.18 9.69
N VAL A 174 -0.56 15.48 9.93
CA VAL A 174 -0.85 16.50 8.91
C VAL A 174 0.09 16.35 7.69
N SER A 175 1.39 16.09 7.89
CA SER A 175 2.33 15.92 6.77
C SER A 175 2.02 14.71 5.88
N ALA A 176 1.58 13.59 6.47
CA ALA A 176 1.18 12.42 5.70
C ALA A 176 -0.09 12.73 4.90
N PHE A 177 -1.07 13.39 5.53
CA PHE A 177 -2.30 13.81 4.86
C PHE A 177 -2.01 14.70 3.64
N ILE A 178 -1.14 15.71 3.79
CA ILE A 178 -0.70 16.59 2.68
C ILE A 178 -0.09 15.76 1.53
N THR A 179 0.78 14.82 1.87
CA THR A 179 1.45 13.98 0.86
C THR A 179 0.43 13.19 0.04
N PHE A 180 -0.55 12.56 0.69
CA PHE A 180 -1.59 11.80 0.00
C PHE A 180 -2.57 12.71 -0.76
N ALA A 181 -2.92 13.87 -0.20
CA ALA A 181 -3.75 14.86 -0.90
C ALA A 181 -3.10 15.28 -2.23
N LEU A 182 -1.80 15.57 -2.22
CA LEU A 182 -1.05 15.90 -3.44
C LEU A 182 -1.02 14.75 -4.45
N VAL A 183 -0.82 13.51 -3.99
CA VAL A 183 -0.79 12.32 -4.86
C VAL A 183 -2.14 12.10 -5.55
N TYR A 184 -3.24 12.41 -4.87
CA TYR A 184 -4.60 12.22 -5.37
C TYR A 184 -5.22 13.48 -5.96
N GLY A 185 -4.44 14.57 -6.12
CA GLY A 185 -4.87 15.80 -6.78
C GLY A 185 -5.94 16.57 -6.00
N LEU A 186 -5.97 16.45 -4.66
CA LEU A 186 -6.86 17.25 -3.82
C LEU A 186 -6.26 18.63 -3.58
N ASP A 187 -7.01 19.67 -3.91
CA ASP A 187 -6.72 21.02 -3.49
C ASP A 187 -7.03 21.17 -2.00
N LEU A 188 -6.04 21.63 -1.22
CA LEU A 188 -6.17 21.70 0.23
C LEU A 188 -7.04 22.89 0.70
N ASP A 189 -7.13 23.96 -0.08
CA ASP A 189 -8.00 25.10 0.23
C ASP A 189 -9.47 24.76 -0.07
N GLU A 190 -9.74 24.09 -1.19
CA GLU A 190 -11.06 23.54 -1.49
C GLU A 190 -11.51 22.52 -0.44
N LEU A 191 -10.60 21.61 -0.04
CA LEU A 191 -10.85 20.65 1.03
C LEU A 191 -11.21 21.35 2.35
N ALA A 192 -10.44 22.37 2.74
CA ALA A 192 -10.72 23.13 3.96
C ALA A 192 -12.07 23.85 3.89
N ASN A 193 -12.44 24.39 2.70
CA ASN A 193 -13.75 24.99 2.49
C ASN A 193 -14.90 24.01 2.66
N ALA A 194 -14.76 22.82 2.12
CA ALA A 194 -15.79 21.78 2.17
C ALA A 194 -15.90 21.11 3.56
N ALA A 195 -14.79 20.84 4.21
CA ALA A 195 -14.77 20.06 5.44
C ALA A 195 -15.08 20.88 6.70
N LEU A 196 -14.49 22.08 6.86
CA LEU A 196 -14.59 22.85 8.11
C LEU A 196 -16.01 23.14 8.58
N PRO A 197 -17.01 23.47 7.73
CA PRO A 197 -18.37 23.70 8.16
C PRO A 197 -19.02 22.51 8.86
N ASN A 198 -18.59 21.29 8.53
CA ASN A 198 -19.15 20.04 9.00
C ASN A 198 -18.38 19.43 10.18
N ILE A 199 -17.24 20.02 10.58
CA ILE A 199 -16.41 19.51 11.67
C ILE A 199 -16.96 20.00 13.02
N PRO A 200 -17.09 19.10 14.02
CA PRO A 200 -17.51 19.48 15.37
C PRO A 200 -16.61 20.55 15.99
N ARG A 201 -17.22 21.51 16.70
CA ARG A 201 -16.50 22.67 17.28
C ARG A 201 -15.41 22.29 18.28
N ASP A 202 -15.57 21.19 19.02
CA ASP A 202 -14.55 20.67 19.93
C ASP A 202 -13.30 20.20 19.17
N VAL A 203 -13.47 19.52 18.04
CA VAL A 203 -12.37 19.06 17.17
C VAL A 203 -11.62 20.26 16.58
N ILE A 204 -12.34 21.27 16.09
CA ILE A 204 -11.71 22.51 15.57
C ILE A 204 -10.91 23.21 16.67
N ARG A 205 -11.44 23.31 17.89
CA ARG A 205 -10.74 23.93 19.02
C ARG A 205 -9.44 23.19 19.37
N GLU A 206 -9.47 21.86 19.41
CA GLU A 206 -8.27 21.05 19.63
C GLU A 206 -7.25 21.21 18.49
N ALA A 207 -7.70 21.23 17.25
CA ALA A 207 -6.84 21.41 16.07
C ALA A 207 -6.21 22.82 16.07
N LYS A 208 -6.94 23.86 16.48
CA LYS A 208 -6.42 25.21 16.63
C LYS A 208 -5.34 25.28 17.71
N SER A 209 -5.58 24.69 18.88
CA SER A 209 -4.57 24.61 19.94
C SER A 209 -3.29 23.93 19.45
N TRP A 210 -3.42 22.88 18.65
CA TRP A 210 -2.28 22.20 18.04
C TRP A 210 -1.59 23.04 16.95
N TYR A 211 -2.32 23.85 16.20
CA TYR A 211 -1.75 24.81 15.27
C TYR A 211 -0.88 25.84 16.00
N ASP A 212 -1.40 26.45 17.08
CA ASP A 212 -0.67 27.44 17.88
C ASP A 212 0.66 26.85 18.43
N GLU A 213 0.63 25.60 18.90
CA GLU A 213 1.82 24.85 19.30
C GLU A 213 2.78 24.62 18.11
N SER A 214 2.24 24.27 16.95
CA SER A 214 3.01 23.98 15.74
C SER A 214 3.69 25.22 15.18
N VAL A 215 3.06 26.40 15.32
CA VAL A 215 3.66 27.69 14.98
C VAL A 215 4.91 27.94 15.86
N LYS A 216 4.79 27.74 17.18
CA LYS A 216 5.94 27.89 18.11
C LYS A 216 7.09 26.94 17.74
N ARG A 217 6.78 25.73 17.28
CA ARG A 217 7.77 24.71 16.87
C ARG A 217 8.24 24.84 15.42
N LYS A 218 7.75 25.82 14.67
CA LYS A 218 8.02 25.99 13.24
C LYS A 218 7.71 24.73 12.40
N SER A 219 6.61 24.06 12.71
CA SER A 219 6.21 22.78 12.12
C SER A 219 4.82 22.81 11.48
N THR A 220 4.45 23.96 10.89
CA THR A 220 3.17 24.13 10.17
C THR A 220 3.21 23.65 8.73
N PHE A 221 4.33 23.12 8.25
CA PHE A 221 4.54 22.65 6.86
C PHE A 221 4.26 23.71 5.78
N GLY A 222 4.30 25.00 6.13
CA GLY A 222 4.00 26.11 5.22
C GLY A 222 2.50 26.30 4.94
N LEU A 223 1.62 25.61 5.65
CA LEU A 223 0.18 25.73 5.50
C LEU A 223 -0.35 26.99 6.18
N SER A 224 -1.44 27.55 5.60
CA SER A 224 -2.27 28.55 6.29
C SER A 224 -2.90 27.93 7.54
N GLU A 225 -3.26 28.78 8.52
CA GLU A 225 -3.96 28.35 9.74
C GLU A 225 -5.20 27.50 9.40
N ARG A 226 -5.99 27.98 8.45
CA ARG A 226 -7.24 27.35 8.03
C ARG A 226 -7.03 25.94 7.48
N VAL A 227 -6.09 25.77 6.55
CA VAL A 227 -5.77 24.48 5.94
C VAL A 227 -5.17 23.53 6.96
N PHE A 228 -4.28 24.01 7.84
CA PHE A 228 -3.70 23.18 8.89
C PHE A 228 -4.78 22.67 9.84
N ILE A 229 -5.70 23.53 10.29
CA ILE A 229 -6.80 23.16 11.18
C ILE A 229 -7.71 22.13 10.48
N ALA A 230 -8.03 22.28 9.21
CA ALA A 230 -8.82 21.30 8.47
C ALA A 230 -8.12 19.93 8.43
N CYS A 231 -6.86 19.88 8.03
CA CYS A 231 -6.10 18.61 7.95
C CYS A 231 -5.94 17.95 9.33
N ASP A 232 -5.65 18.72 10.39
CA ASP A 232 -5.53 18.18 11.75
C ASP A 232 -6.88 17.71 12.30
N SER A 233 -7.97 18.39 11.98
CA SER A 233 -9.31 17.98 12.35
C SER A 233 -9.73 16.68 11.67
N LEU A 234 -9.49 16.53 10.36
CA LEU A 234 -9.74 15.28 9.62
C LEU A 234 -8.96 14.10 10.22
N LYS A 235 -7.70 14.32 10.57
CA LYS A 235 -6.89 13.32 11.29
C LYS A 235 -7.54 12.92 12.62
N ARG A 236 -8.07 13.86 13.40
CA ARG A 236 -8.74 13.58 14.67
C ARG A 236 -10.03 12.82 14.49
N LEU A 237 -10.84 13.21 13.54
CA LEU A 237 -12.09 12.52 13.19
C LEU A 237 -11.82 11.08 12.75
N TRP A 238 -10.84 10.87 11.90
CA TRP A 238 -10.44 9.52 11.49
C TRP A 238 -10.03 8.66 12.69
N ARG A 239 -9.23 9.20 13.60
CA ARG A 239 -8.81 8.47 14.80
C ARG A 239 -9.97 8.15 15.74
N ARG A 240 -10.95 9.06 15.89
CA ARG A 240 -12.19 8.79 16.63
C ARG A 240 -13.02 7.67 16.00
N ALA A 241 -13.01 7.58 14.67
CA ALA A 241 -13.71 6.54 13.92
C ALA A 241 -12.98 5.18 13.92
N HIS A 242 -11.68 5.15 14.26
CA HIS A 242 -10.84 3.94 14.25
C HIS A 242 -10.13 3.74 15.60
N PRO A 243 -10.87 3.56 16.70
CA PRO A 243 -10.29 3.48 18.04
C PRO A 243 -9.40 2.24 18.22
N ALA A 244 -9.83 1.06 17.74
CA ALA A 244 -9.05 -0.17 17.88
C ALA A 244 -7.71 -0.10 17.13
N THR A 245 -7.69 0.51 15.95
CA THR A 245 -6.46 0.74 15.18
C THR A 245 -5.50 1.67 15.94
N CYS A 246 -6.02 2.74 16.54
CA CYS A 246 -5.21 3.66 17.33
C CYS A 246 -4.64 2.99 18.59
N ASP A 247 -5.46 2.22 19.30
CA ASP A 247 -5.05 1.47 20.49
C ASP A 247 -3.97 0.45 20.14
N PHE A 248 -4.09 -0.22 19.00
CA PHE A 248 -3.10 -1.17 18.50
C PHE A 248 -1.71 -0.51 18.27
N TRP A 249 -1.64 0.74 17.75
CA TRP A 249 -0.36 1.44 17.63
C TRP A 249 0.30 1.65 18.99
N TYR A 250 -0.46 2.12 19.98
CA TYR A 250 0.05 2.43 21.31
C TYR A 250 0.41 1.16 22.08
N GLU A 251 -0.40 0.12 21.97
CA GLU A 251 -0.15 -1.15 22.63
C GLU A 251 1.11 -1.83 22.07
N LEU A 252 1.24 -1.92 20.75
CA LEU A 252 2.42 -2.49 20.12
C LEU A 252 3.69 -1.72 20.49
N GLU A 253 3.64 -0.39 20.50
CA GLU A 253 4.78 0.43 20.91
C GLU A 253 5.16 0.17 22.38
N ARG A 254 4.20 0.16 23.27
CA ARG A 254 4.39 -0.13 24.70
C ARG A 254 4.99 -1.52 24.90
N THR A 255 4.45 -2.53 24.22
CA THR A 255 4.94 -3.91 24.32
C THR A 255 6.35 -4.06 23.78
N VAL A 256 6.68 -3.40 22.66
CA VAL A 256 8.04 -3.37 22.10
C VAL A 256 9.02 -2.69 23.06
N ARG A 257 8.64 -1.58 23.69
CA ARG A 257 9.46 -0.91 24.72
C ARG A 257 9.77 -1.83 25.89
N THR A 258 8.75 -2.52 26.37
CA THR A 258 8.89 -3.50 27.46
C THR A 258 9.78 -4.67 27.05
N ALA A 259 9.61 -5.22 25.84
CA ALA A 259 10.46 -6.31 25.33
C ALA A 259 11.94 -5.89 25.20
N ILE A 260 12.20 -4.64 24.79
CA ILE A 260 13.58 -4.11 24.74
C ILE A 260 14.18 -4.01 26.15
N ALA A 261 13.39 -3.60 27.13
CA ALA A 261 13.83 -3.44 28.54
C ALA A 261 13.92 -4.78 29.30
N THR A 262 13.18 -5.80 28.89
CA THR A 262 13.13 -7.11 29.55
C THR A 262 13.52 -8.25 28.58
N PRO A 263 14.82 -8.37 28.23
CA PRO A 263 15.29 -9.42 27.34
C PRO A 263 14.85 -10.82 27.82
N GLN A 264 14.66 -11.75 26.88
CA GLN A 264 14.24 -13.14 27.12
C GLN A 264 12.78 -13.35 27.57
N LYS A 265 12.01 -12.29 27.86
CA LYS A 265 10.58 -12.40 28.05
C LYS A 265 9.85 -12.35 26.71
N THR A 266 8.95 -13.29 26.49
CA THR A 266 7.98 -13.23 25.39
C THR A 266 6.76 -12.46 25.87
N LEU A 267 6.40 -11.41 25.15
CA LEU A 267 5.24 -10.59 25.39
C LEU A 267 4.26 -10.73 24.22
N TYR A 268 3.00 -10.38 24.44
CA TYR A 268 1.95 -10.52 23.44
C TYR A 268 1.28 -9.16 23.20
N CYS A 269 0.88 -8.92 21.96
CA CYS A 269 0.03 -7.82 21.54
C CYS A 269 -0.93 -8.37 20.48
N GLY A 270 -2.17 -8.65 20.87
CA GLY A 270 -3.11 -9.38 20.02
C GLY A 270 -2.51 -10.69 19.50
N TYR A 271 -2.49 -10.88 18.22
CA TYR A 271 -1.93 -12.08 17.55
C TYR A 271 -0.39 -12.11 17.49
N LEU A 272 0.28 -11.05 17.92
CA LEU A 272 1.73 -10.90 17.80
C LEU A 272 2.46 -11.42 19.04
N LYS A 273 3.61 -12.08 18.84
CA LYS A 273 4.54 -12.45 19.91
C LYS A 273 5.80 -11.59 19.78
N ILE A 274 6.16 -10.89 20.84
CA ILE A 274 7.27 -9.94 20.83
C ILE A 274 8.31 -10.37 21.85
N HIS A 275 9.55 -10.52 21.42
CA HIS A 275 10.65 -10.82 22.32
C HIS A 275 11.96 -10.22 21.83
N ARG A 276 12.85 -9.96 22.76
CA ARG A 276 14.24 -9.59 22.46
C ARG A 276 15.15 -10.80 22.69
N ASP A 277 15.81 -11.21 21.61
CA ASP A 277 16.79 -12.29 21.60
C ASP A 277 18.17 -11.69 21.25
N GLY A 278 19.00 -11.50 22.28
CA GLY A 278 20.31 -10.87 22.14
C GLY A 278 20.25 -9.53 21.44
N ALA A 279 20.88 -9.43 20.28
CA ALA A 279 20.92 -8.24 19.44
C ALA A 279 19.66 -8.02 18.58
N TRP A 280 18.63 -8.85 18.68
CA TRP A 280 17.44 -8.80 17.84
C TRP A 280 16.17 -8.59 18.65
N LEU A 281 15.37 -7.61 18.26
CA LEU A 281 13.95 -7.60 18.59
C LEU A 281 13.21 -8.32 17.47
N ARG A 282 12.39 -9.32 17.85
CA ARG A 282 11.58 -10.11 16.94
C ARG A 282 10.11 -9.88 17.26
N ILE A 283 9.33 -9.54 16.23
CA ILE A 283 7.87 -9.48 16.28
C ILE A 283 7.38 -10.63 15.40
N GLN A 284 7.00 -11.73 16.01
CA GLN A 284 6.46 -12.90 15.32
C GLN A 284 5.02 -12.62 14.90
N LEU A 285 4.75 -12.86 13.63
CA LEU A 285 3.46 -12.75 12.99
C LEU A 285 2.61 -13.99 13.23
N PRO A 286 1.28 -13.92 13.03
CA PRO A 286 0.41 -15.09 13.08
C PRO A 286 0.85 -16.23 12.14
N SER A 287 1.41 -15.88 10.98
CA SER A 287 1.99 -16.82 10.00
C SER A 287 3.21 -17.60 10.49
N GLY A 288 3.72 -17.31 11.70
CA GLY A 288 4.94 -17.90 12.24
C GLY A 288 6.23 -17.19 11.84
N ARG A 289 6.23 -16.37 10.80
CA ARG A 289 7.38 -15.54 10.38
C ARG A 289 7.59 -14.38 11.37
N ALA A 290 8.78 -13.80 11.40
CA ALA A 290 9.08 -12.67 12.27
C ALA A 290 9.58 -11.44 11.49
N VAL A 291 9.12 -10.26 11.91
CA VAL A 291 9.73 -8.96 11.57
C VAL A 291 10.85 -8.69 12.58
N CYS A 292 12.06 -8.46 12.08
CA CYS A 292 13.25 -8.36 12.91
C CYS A 292 13.86 -6.96 12.89
N TYR A 293 14.27 -6.48 14.07
CA TYR A 293 14.93 -5.19 14.26
C TYR A 293 16.28 -5.39 14.97
N PRO A 294 17.43 -5.17 14.29
CA PRO A 294 18.74 -5.39 14.88
C PRO A 294 19.12 -4.26 15.85
N SER A 295 19.84 -4.63 16.90
CA SER A 295 20.35 -3.71 17.93
C SER A 295 19.33 -2.71 18.45
N PRO A 296 18.15 -3.19 18.95
CA PRO A 296 17.08 -2.32 19.41
C PRO A 296 17.49 -1.67 20.73
N VAL A 297 17.30 -0.35 20.84
CA VAL A 297 17.51 0.40 22.08
C VAL A 297 16.50 1.54 22.20
N ILE A 298 16.29 2.02 23.43
CA ILE A 298 15.51 3.21 23.71
C ILE A 298 16.48 4.37 23.95
N GLU A 299 16.52 5.32 23.03
CA GLU A 299 17.38 6.50 23.09
C GLU A 299 16.54 7.78 23.13
N LYS A 300 16.76 8.62 24.14
CA LYS A 300 16.02 9.90 24.29
C LYS A 300 14.50 9.74 24.12
N GLY A 301 13.96 8.65 24.72
CA GLY A 301 12.54 8.35 24.65
C GLY A 301 12.05 7.74 23.32
N ASN A 302 12.90 7.54 22.32
CA ASN A 302 12.55 6.93 21.05
C ASN A 302 13.00 5.48 20.96
N ILE A 303 12.19 4.62 20.34
CA ILE A 303 12.64 3.30 19.92
C ILE A 303 13.55 3.47 18.71
N THR A 304 14.76 2.91 18.78
CA THR A 304 15.73 2.96 17.69
C THR A 304 16.32 1.58 17.42
N TYR A 305 16.79 1.36 16.19
CA TYR A 305 17.40 0.12 15.74
C TYR A 305 18.40 0.38 14.62
N MET A 306 19.28 -0.56 14.31
CA MET A 306 20.19 -0.46 13.18
C MET A 306 19.51 -0.89 11.87
N GLY A 307 19.74 -0.15 10.80
CA GLY A 307 19.15 -0.45 9.49
C GLY A 307 19.70 0.42 8.38
N VAL A 308 19.39 0.05 7.15
CA VAL A 308 19.73 0.85 5.97
C VAL A 308 18.70 1.98 5.84
N ASN A 309 19.17 3.21 5.88
CA ASN A 309 18.32 4.38 5.62
C ASN A 309 17.91 4.39 4.14
N SER A 310 16.62 4.50 3.86
CA SER A 310 16.08 4.45 2.49
C SER A 310 16.58 5.58 1.59
N TYR A 311 16.88 6.74 2.17
CA TYR A 311 17.37 7.93 1.45
C TYR A 311 18.88 7.92 1.24
N SER A 312 19.64 7.84 2.35
CA SER A 312 21.12 7.89 2.30
C SER A 312 21.77 6.57 1.88
N ARG A 313 21.03 5.46 1.86
CA ARG A 313 21.50 4.08 1.61
C ARG A 313 22.58 3.61 2.58
N LYS A 314 22.82 4.33 3.68
CA LYS A 314 23.82 3.99 4.70
C LYS A 314 23.19 3.15 5.82
N TRP A 315 23.98 2.22 6.35
CA TRP A 315 23.66 1.48 7.56
C TRP A 315 23.85 2.40 8.76
N GLN A 316 22.76 2.69 9.45
CA GLN A 316 22.77 3.65 10.56
C GLN A 316 21.61 3.37 11.52
N ARG A 317 21.61 4.09 12.65
CA ARG A 317 20.54 4.04 13.62
C ARG A 317 19.31 4.78 13.11
N LEU A 318 18.19 4.09 13.10
CA LEU A 318 16.90 4.56 12.64
C LEU A 318 15.93 4.64 13.81
N LYS A 319 15.05 5.62 13.79
CA LYS A 319 13.94 5.74 14.75
C LYS A 319 12.72 5.00 14.22
N THR A 320 11.91 4.47 15.16
CA THR A 320 10.58 3.94 14.87
C THR A 320 9.59 4.32 15.98
N TYR A 321 8.32 4.09 15.72
CA TYR A 321 7.20 4.38 16.62
C TYR A 321 6.06 3.41 16.33
N GLY A 322 5.00 3.39 17.16
CA GLY A 322 3.91 2.43 17.09
C GLY A 322 3.29 2.28 15.70
N GLY A 323 2.89 3.37 15.07
CA GLY A 323 2.32 3.33 13.72
C GLY A 323 3.27 2.72 12.68
N LYS A 324 4.58 3.02 12.75
CA LYS A 324 5.56 2.42 11.83
C LYS A 324 5.84 0.94 12.10
N LEU A 325 5.72 0.53 13.36
CA LEU A 325 5.78 -0.89 13.72
C LEU A 325 4.57 -1.63 13.17
N VAL A 326 3.37 -1.06 13.34
CA VAL A 326 2.12 -1.63 12.80
C VAL A 326 2.16 -1.68 11.28
N GLU A 327 2.61 -0.63 10.59
CA GLU A 327 2.80 -0.66 9.13
C GLU A 327 3.65 -1.86 8.68
N ASN A 328 4.81 -2.06 9.33
CA ASN A 328 5.70 -3.17 8.97
C ASN A 328 5.06 -4.54 9.24
N VAL A 329 4.34 -4.70 10.34
CA VAL A 329 3.64 -5.93 10.70
C VAL A 329 2.50 -6.22 9.73
N THR A 330 1.67 -5.22 9.45
CA THR A 330 0.54 -5.33 8.51
C THR A 330 1.01 -5.71 7.12
N GLN A 331 1.99 -5.00 6.58
CA GLN A 331 2.56 -5.30 5.26
C GLN A 331 3.22 -6.67 5.20
N ALA A 332 3.85 -7.09 6.29
CA ALA A 332 4.48 -8.40 6.38
C ALA A 332 3.44 -9.52 6.41
N ALA A 333 2.37 -9.38 7.18
CA ALA A 333 1.28 -10.35 7.26
C ALA A 333 0.47 -10.41 5.95
N ALA A 334 0.20 -9.25 5.33
CA ALA A 334 -0.43 -9.19 4.01
C ALA A 334 0.39 -9.93 2.94
N ARG A 335 1.71 -9.73 2.95
CA ARG A 335 2.62 -10.50 2.07
C ARG A 335 2.56 -12.00 2.35
N ASP A 336 2.38 -12.41 3.60
CA ASP A 336 2.32 -13.82 3.96
C ASP A 336 1.03 -14.50 3.47
N VAL A 337 -0.08 -13.77 3.34
CA VAL A 337 -1.30 -14.26 2.65
C VAL A 337 -0.98 -14.56 1.18
N LEU A 338 -0.42 -13.58 0.46
CA LEU A 338 -0.02 -13.76 -0.94
C LEU A 338 0.90 -14.97 -1.12
N ALA A 339 1.98 -15.01 -0.33
CA ALA A 339 3.00 -16.06 -0.45
C ALA A 339 2.49 -17.45 -0.06
N GLY A 340 1.56 -17.52 0.89
CA GLY A 340 0.93 -18.77 1.32
C GLY A 340 0.04 -19.38 0.24
N ASN A 341 -0.59 -18.52 -0.58
CA ASN A 341 -1.49 -18.96 -1.65
C ASN A 341 -0.77 -19.25 -2.98
N MET A 342 0.49 -18.83 -3.16
CA MET A 342 1.24 -19.12 -4.40
C MET A 342 1.35 -20.62 -4.72
N PRO A 343 1.63 -21.54 -3.76
CA PRO A 343 1.63 -22.98 -4.05
C PRO A 343 0.28 -23.48 -4.57
N LEU A 344 -0.84 -23.03 -3.99
CA LEU A 344 -2.18 -23.42 -4.45
C LEU A 344 -2.44 -22.98 -5.89
N ILE A 345 -1.95 -21.80 -6.26
CA ILE A 345 -2.05 -21.26 -7.63
C ILE A 345 -1.22 -22.08 -8.61
N GLU A 346 0.02 -22.43 -8.26
CA GLU A 346 0.90 -23.28 -9.08
C GLU A 346 0.34 -24.70 -9.22
N ASP A 347 -0.16 -25.29 -8.14
CA ASP A 347 -0.75 -26.64 -8.13
C ASP A 347 -2.03 -26.71 -8.99
N ALA A 348 -2.74 -25.59 -9.14
CA ALA A 348 -3.89 -25.45 -10.04
C ALA A 348 -3.47 -25.24 -11.52
N GLY A 349 -2.18 -25.22 -11.83
CA GLY A 349 -1.62 -25.13 -13.19
C GLY A 349 -1.38 -23.70 -13.69
N TYR A 350 -1.57 -22.68 -12.88
CA TYR A 350 -1.20 -21.30 -13.21
C TYR A 350 0.29 -21.09 -12.97
N SER A 351 1.07 -20.82 -14.01
CA SER A 351 2.50 -20.54 -13.87
C SER A 351 2.77 -19.12 -13.43
N ILE A 352 3.12 -18.90 -12.17
CA ILE A 352 3.44 -17.56 -11.65
C ILE A 352 4.77 -17.09 -12.21
N VAL A 353 4.75 -15.97 -12.96
CA VAL A 353 5.94 -15.38 -13.57
C VAL A 353 6.40 -14.09 -12.92
N LEU A 354 5.48 -13.40 -12.23
CA LEU A 354 5.77 -12.11 -11.60
C LEU A 354 4.82 -11.82 -10.45
N THR A 355 5.28 -11.04 -9.47
CA THR A 355 4.43 -10.40 -8.45
C THR A 355 4.64 -8.89 -8.46
N VAL A 356 3.56 -8.13 -8.32
CA VAL A 356 3.57 -6.66 -8.26
C VAL A 356 2.77 -6.21 -7.04
N HIS A 357 3.43 -5.88 -5.94
CA HIS A 357 2.80 -5.62 -4.65
C HIS A 357 1.99 -6.83 -4.15
N ASP A 358 0.68 -6.72 -4.16
CA ASP A 358 -0.27 -7.73 -3.69
C ASP A 358 -0.94 -8.48 -4.87
N GLU A 359 -0.35 -8.37 -6.06
CA GLU A 359 -0.81 -8.94 -7.33
C GLU A 359 0.09 -10.09 -7.78
N VAL A 360 -0.51 -11.14 -8.32
CA VAL A 360 0.18 -12.21 -9.05
C VAL A 360 -0.12 -12.09 -10.54
N ILE A 361 0.91 -12.32 -11.34
CA ILE A 361 0.82 -12.39 -12.80
C ILE A 361 1.24 -13.80 -13.20
N THR A 362 0.36 -14.51 -13.89
CA THR A 362 0.61 -15.88 -14.37
C THR A 362 0.62 -15.94 -15.89
N GLU A 363 1.41 -16.85 -16.44
CA GLU A 363 1.34 -17.27 -17.84
C GLU A 363 0.58 -18.59 -17.91
N SER A 364 -0.65 -18.56 -18.38
CA SER A 364 -1.53 -19.72 -18.45
C SER A 364 -1.87 -20.08 -19.90
N PRO A 365 -2.26 -21.33 -20.20
CA PRO A 365 -2.81 -21.68 -21.51
C PRO A 365 -3.95 -20.74 -21.90
N ASP A 366 -4.06 -20.43 -23.19
CA ASP A 366 -5.13 -19.56 -23.70
C ASP A 366 -6.41 -20.35 -23.93
N THR A 367 -7.01 -20.82 -22.83
CA THR A 367 -8.27 -21.58 -22.77
C THR A 367 -9.19 -20.99 -21.70
N GLU A 368 -10.49 -21.32 -21.76
CA GLU A 368 -11.49 -20.85 -20.80
C GLU A 368 -11.29 -21.39 -19.38
N ASP A 369 -10.62 -22.53 -19.22
CA ASP A 369 -10.35 -23.15 -17.92
C ASP A 369 -9.45 -22.27 -17.04
N PHE A 370 -8.55 -21.51 -17.67
CA PHE A 370 -7.67 -20.58 -16.96
C PHE A 370 -8.22 -19.15 -17.05
N ASN A 371 -8.97 -18.74 -16.02
CA ASN A 371 -9.60 -17.42 -16.00
C ASN A 371 -9.28 -16.65 -14.71
N ASP A 372 -9.52 -15.35 -14.73
CA ASP A 372 -9.24 -14.44 -13.64
C ASP A 372 -10.08 -14.71 -12.39
N LYS A 373 -11.30 -15.20 -12.52
CA LYS A 373 -12.19 -15.53 -11.40
C LYS A 373 -11.66 -16.73 -10.60
N ALA A 374 -11.25 -17.79 -11.31
CA ALA A 374 -10.67 -18.97 -10.67
C ALA A 374 -9.34 -18.63 -9.99
N LEU A 375 -8.47 -17.84 -10.65
CA LEU A 375 -7.23 -17.35 -10.04
C LEU A 375 -7.51 -16.48 -8.80
N SER A 376 -8.50 -15.59 -8.87
CA SER A 376 -8.87 -14.72 -7.75
C SER A 376 -9.41 -15.49 -6.55
N ALA A 377 -10.16 -16.55 -6.78
CA ALA A 377 -10.64 -17.46 -5.73
C ALA A 377 -9.47 -18.16 -5.02
N LEU A 378 -8.47 -18.65 -5.77
CA LEU A 378 -7.25 -19.24 -5.20
C LEU A 378 -6.46 -18.22 -4.40
N LEU A 379 -6.25 -17.01 -4.96
CA LEU A 379 -5.47 -15.95 -4.33
C LEU A 379 -6.11 -15.43 -3.04
N SER A 380 -7.44 -15.42 -2.94
CA SER A 380 -8.19 -14.98 -1.76
C SER A 380 -8.54 -16.11 -0.79
N THR A 381 -7.92 -17.28 -0.90
CA THR A 381 -8.07 -18.36 0.08
C THR A 381 -7.56 -17.95 1.44
N ASN A 382 -8.37 -18.14 2.48
CA ASN A 382 -7.99 -17.83 3.85
C ASN A 382 -6.86 -18.75 4.34
N PRO A 383 -5.76 -18.22 4.87
CA PRO A 383 -4.74 -19.04 5.48
C PRO A 383 -5.21 -19.61 6.84
N GLU A 384 -4.70 -20.76 7.24
CA GLU A 384 -5.06 -21.41 8.52
C GLU A 384 -4.84 -20.51 9.75
N TRP A 385 -3.86 -19.62 9.70
CA TRP A 385 -3.55 -18.69 10.80
C TRP A 385 -4.47 -17.45 10.85
N ALA A 386 -5.32 -17.22 9.82
CA ALA A 386 -6.32 -16.13 9.78
C ALA A 386 -7.59 -16.61 9.04
N PRO A 387 -8.33 -17.59 9.62
CA PRO A 387 -9.47 -18.22 8.95
C PRO A 387 -10.67 -17.27 8.78
N ASP A 388 -10.73 -16.20 9.55
CA ASP A 388 -11.86 -15.28 9.66
C ASP A 388 -11.62 -13.90 9.03
N ILE A 389 -10.41 -13.64 8.51
CA ILE A 389 -10.13 -12.38 7.82
C ILE A 389 -10.95 -12.32 6.52
N PRO A 390 -11.71 -11.24 6.26
CA PRO A 390 -12.36 -11.08 4.97
C PRO A 390 -11.30 -10.86 3.88
N LEU A 391 -11.17 -11.80 2.96
CA LEU A 391 -10.30 -11.70 1.78
C LEU A 391 -11.14 -11.62 0.52
N ASN A 392 -10.68 -10.84 -0.43
CA ASN A 392 -11.25 -10.75 -1.77
C ASN A 392 -10.12 -10.42 -2.75
N ALA A 393 -10.28 -10.88 -3.98
CA ALA A 393 -9.34 -10.59 -5.05
C ALA A 393 -10.13 -10.32 -6.34
N GLY A 394 -9.56 -9.53 -7.22
CA GLY A 394 -10.09 -9.26 -8.53
C GLY A 394 -8.98 -9.33 -9.57
N GLY A 395 -9.33 -9.64 -10.80
CA GLY A 395 -8.32 -9.84 -11.82
C GLY A 395 -8.83 -9.53 -13.23
N PHE A 396 -7.97 -9.84 -14.17
CA PHE A 396 -8.27 -9.72 -15.60
C PHE A 396 -7.38 -10.68 -16.40
N GLU A 397 -7.79 -10.88 -17.64
CA GLU A 397 -7.03 -11.62 -18.64
C GLU A 397 -6.52 -10.68 -19.72
N ALA A 398 -5.31 -10.88 -20.20
CA ALA A 398 -4.73 -10.06 -21.27
C ALA A 398 -3.54 -10.75 -21.93
N TYR A 399 -3.19 -10.33 -23.15
CA TYR A 399 -1.91 -10.71 -23.78
C TYR A 399 -0.77 -9.75 -23.40
N HIS A 400 -1.11 -8.53 -23.05
CA HIS A 400 -0.20 -7.51 -22.56
C HIS A 400 -0.60 -7.11 -21.14
N TYR A 401 0.35 -7.06 -20.21
CA TYR A 401 0.08 -6.64 -18.84
C TYR A 401 -0.37 -5.18 -18.79
N ARG A 402 -1.40 -4.93 -18.01
CA ARG A 402 -1.96 -3.60 -17.73
C ARG A 402 -2.21 -3.43 -16.23
N LYS A 403 -2.62 -2.26 -15.82
CA LYS A 403 -3.13 -1.98 -14.47
C LYS A 403 -4.41 -1.17 -14.62
N ASP A 404 -5.48 -1.69 -14.09
CA ASP A 404 -6.79 -1.04 -14.08
C ASP A 404 -6.83 0.12 -13.06
#